data_497f6bcc7cd991992604ea63ed7f6c8d
#
_entry.id   497f6bcc7cd991992604ea63ed7f6c8d
#
_cell.length_a   1.000
_cell.length_b   1.000
_cell.length_c   1.000
_cell.angle_alpha   90.00
_cell.angle_beta   90.00
_cell.angle_gamma   90.00
#
_symmetry.space_group_name_H-M   'P 1'
#
loop_
_entity.id
_entity.type
_entity.pdbx_description
1 polymer ?
#
loop_
_entity_poly.entity_id
_entity_poly.type
_entity_poly.pdbx_seq_one_letter_code
_entity_poly.pdbx_strand_id
1 'polypeptide(L)'
;MAAVSGSLFRRILFWMHLACGVVAGVFILLMSVTGVLLTYEHQMVASAEGRNHVAITAGSPRLTIDELAAAARTAAGNAQRVSLVISAEPTAPVAVSTGRETAALLNPVTGATLTDASAGTRGFMRTMENWHRWMGGDPRSLRAGLLDYANLLFLFITASGL
;
A
#
# COMPACT_ATOMS: atom_id res chain seq x y z
N MET A 1 16.01 12.09 -55.49
CA MET A 1 16.52 11.30 -54.34
C MET A 1 15.96 11.69 -52.97
N ALA A 2 15.39 12.91 -52.78
CA ALA A 2 14.84 13.38 -51.47
C ALA A 2 13.54 12.71 -51.04
N ALA A 3 12.71 12.22 -51.93
CA ALA A 3 11.39 11.64 -51.58
C ALA A 3 11.45 10.24 -50.91
N VAL A 4 12.51 9.46 -51.18
CA VAL A 4 12.68 8.12 -50.61
C VAL A 4 13.16 8.17 -49.15
N SER A 5 13.98 9.17 -48.81
CA SER A 5 14.48 9.36 -47.44
C SER A 5 13.34 9.76 -46.45
N GLY A 6 12.39 10.57 -46.89
CA GLY A 6 11.25 10.98 -46.08
C GLY A 6 10.28 9.84 -45.73
N SER A 7 10.07 8.88 -46.65
CA SER A 7 9.23 7.72 -46.40
C SER A 7 9.87 6.72 -45.41
N LEU A 8 11.18 6.51 -45.52
CA LEU A 8 11.92 5.64 -44.59
C LEU A 8 11.96 6.24 -43.16
N PHE A 9 12.24 7.53 -43.04
CA PHE A 9 12.24 8.24 -41.76
C PHE A 9 10.88 8.14 -41.06
N ARG A 10 9.79 8.41 -41.78
CA ARG A 10 8.42 8.32 -41.23
C ARG A 10 8.08 6.89 -40.79
N ARG A 11 8.52 5.88 -41.54
CA ARG A 11 8.30 4.47 -41.18
C ARG A 11 9.08 4.09 -39.90
N ILE A 12 10.32 4.51 -39.78
CA ILE A 12 11.13 4.27 -38.57
C ILE A 12 10.50 4.96 -37.37
N LEU A 13 10.15 6.24 -37.52
CA LEU A 13 9.50 7.00 -36.45
C LEU A 13 8.18 6.36 -35.99
N PHE A 14 7.37 5.90 -36.93
CA PHE A 14 6.12 5.19 -36.63
C PHE A 14 6.35 3.92 -35.79
N TRP A 15 7.30 3.07 -36.20
CA TRP A 15 7.58 1.82 -35.47
C TRP A 15 8.21 2.10 -34.10
N MET A 16 9.07 3.10 -33.99
CA MET A 16 9.62 3.52 -32.71
C MET A 16 8.52 4.07 -31.80
N HIS A 17 7.66 4.94 -32.30
CA HIS A 17 6.51 5.46 -31.55
C HIS A 17 5.60 4.33 -31.06
N LEU A 18 5.26 3.39 -31.94
CA LEU A 18 4.44 2.24 -31.59
C LEU A 18 5.10 1.37 -30.52
N ALA A 19 6.35 1.01 -30.67
CA ALA A 19 7.08 0.17 -29.71
C ALA A 19 7.20 0.87 -28.34
N CYS A 20 7.59 2.14 -28.32
CA CYS A 20 7.66 2.93 -27.10
C CYS A 20 6.27 3.10 -26.45
N GLY A 21 5.23 3.28 -27.27
CA GLY A 21 3.84 3.40 -26.82
C GLY A 21 3.32 2.14 -26.13
N VAL A 22 3.60 0.98 -26.70
CA VAL A 22 3.22 -0.30 -26.08
C VAL A 22 3.94 -0.50 -24.75
N VAL A 23 5.26 -0.27 -24.71
CA VAL A 23 6.03 -0.42 -23.47
C VAL A 23 5.57 0.58 -22.41
N ALA A 24 5.50 1.87 -22.71
CA ALA A 24 5.05 2.88 -21.77
C ALA A 24 3.60 2.64 -21.33
N GLY A 25 2.73 2.18 -22.23
CA GLY A 25 1.32 1.86 -21.95
C GLY A 25 1.16 0.79 -20.88
N VAL A 26 2.01 -0.24 -20.85
CA VAL A 26 2.01 -1.25 -19.79
C VAL A 26 2.32 -0.63 -18.43
N PHE A 27 3.34 0.24 -18.36
CA PHE A 27 3.67 0.92 -17.11
C PHE A 27 2.57 1.88 -16.66
N ILE A 28 1.99 2.65 -17.59
CA ILE A 28 0.88 3.57 -17.30
C ILE A 28 -0.32 2.78 -16.75
N LEU A 29 -0.66 1.65 -17.39
CA LEU A 29 -1.76 0.80 -16.94
C LEU A 29 -1.51 0.28 -15.52
N LEU A 30 -0.32 -0.24 -15.24
CA LEU A 30 0.05 -0.73 -13.92
C LEU A 30 -0.05 0.38 -12.86
N MET A 31 0.51 1.57 -13.17
CA MET A 31 0.43 2.73 -12.28
C MET A 31 -1.01 3.19 -12.05
N SER A 32 -1.84 3.18 -13.09
CA SER A 32 -3.26 3.57 -12.97
C SER A 32 -4.03 2.58 -12.10
N VAL A 33 -3.87 1.28 -12.31
CA VAL A 33 -4.57 0.25 -11.52
C VAL A 33 -4.14 0.32 -10.05
N THR A 34 -2.83 0.34 -9.79
CA THR A 34 -2.33 0.42 -8.40
C THR A 34 -2.71 1.74 -7.74
N GLY A 35 -2.69 2.87 -8.46
CA GLY A 35 -3.09 4.17 -7.96
C GLY A 35 -4.58 4.23 -7.58
N VAL A 36 -5.46 3.64 -8.39
CA VAL A 36 -6.88 3.52 -8.06
C VAL A 36 -7.08 2.68 -6.79
N LEU A 37 -6.40 1.54 -6.66
CA LEU A 37 -6.48 0.72 -5.45
C LEU A 37 -6.03 1.48 -4.21
N LEU A 38 -4.92 2.23 -4.29
CA LEU A 38 -4.41 3.05 -3.19
C LEU A 38 -5.34 4.21 -2.82
N THR A 39 -6.10 4.75 -3.77
CA THR A 39 -7.13 5.76 -3.49
C THR A 39 -8.20 5.22 -2.53
N TYR A 40 -8.51 3.93 -2.62
CA TYR A 40 -9.49 3.26 -1.76
C TYR A 40 -8.89 2.54 -0.55
N GLU A 41 -7.57 2.68 -0.32
CA GLU A 41 -6.86 2.00 0.78
C GLU A 41 -7.54 2.22 2.13
N HIS A 42 -7.82 3.49 2.47
CA HIS A 42 -8.42 3.84 3.76
C HIS A 42 -9.78 3.14 3.96
N GLN A 43 -10.65 3.14 2.95
CA GLN A 43 -11.96 2.52 3.02
C GLN A 43 -11.86 0.99 3.14
N MET A 44 -10.95 0.37 2.38
CA MET A 44 -10.74 -1.08 2.40
C MET A 44 -10.17 -1.54 3.75
N VAL A 45 -9.20 -0.80 4.28
CA VAL A 45 -8.60 -1.09 5.60
C VAL A 45 -9.63 -0.87 6.71
N ALA A 46 -10.35 0.26 6.72
CA ALA A 46 -11.39 0.54 7.71
C ALA A 46 -12.51 -0.52 7.70
N SER A 47 -12.96 -0.94 6.51
CA SER A 47 -13.94 -2.04 6.39
C SER A 47 -13.41 -3.37 6.94
N ALA A 48 -12.11 -3.65 6.74
CA ALA A 48 -11.47 -4.84 7.28
C ALA A 48 -11.30 -4.75 8.81
N GLU A 49 -10.95 -3.57 9.33
CA GLU A 49 -10.82 -3.29 10.78
C GLU A 49 -12.14 -3.39 11.50
N GLY A 50 -13.25 -3.00 10.87
CA GLY A 50 -14.59 -3.19 11.43
C GLY A 50 -14.91 -4.64 11.82
N ARG A 51 -14.28 -5.62 11.17
CA ARG A 51 -14.42 -7.05 11.53
C ARG A 51 -13.70 -7.45 12.83
N ASN A 52 -12.81 -6.59 13.33
CA ASN A 52 -12.09 -6.81 14.59
C ASN A 52 -12.87 -6.32 15.82
N HIS A 53 -14.05 -5.72 15.62
CA HIS A 53 -14.87 -5.26 16.74
C HIS A 53 -15.28 -6.41 17.66
N VAL A 54 -15.20 -6.17 18.95
CA VAL A 54 -15.47 -7.17 19.99
C VAL A 54 -16.88 -7.00 20.49
N ALA A 55 -17.60 -8.11 20.65
CA ALA A 55 -18.88 -8.10 21.36
C ALA A 55 -18.61 -7.78 22.85
N ILE A 56 -19.04 -6.60 23.29
CA ILE A 56 -18.91 -6.16 24.67
C ILE A 56 -20.30 -6.14 25.30
N THR A 57 -20.44 -6.77 26.46
CA THR A 57 -21.67 -6.67 27.25
C THR A 57 -21.82 -5.25 27.77
N ALA A 58 -23.02 -4.68 27.63
CA ALA A 58 -23.28 -3.33 28.13
C ALA A 58 -22.91 -3.21 29.61
N GLY A 59 -22.11 -2.19 29.94
CA GLY A 59 -21.67 -1.95 31.33
C GLY A 59 -20.40 -2.69 31.75
N SER A 60 -19.77 -3.50 30.88
CA SER A 60 -18.44 -4.07 31.17
C SER A 60 -17.39 -2.98 31.27
N PRO A 61 -16.66 -2.86 32.41
CA PRO A 61 -15.59 -1.88 32.51
C PRO A 61 -14.44 -2.25 31.57
N ARG A 62 -13.91 -1.25 30.89
CA ARG A 62 -12.66 -1.42 30.13
C ARG A 62 -11.48 -1.50 31.09
N LEU A 63 -10.45 -2.23 30.69
CA LEU A 63 -9.19 -2.23 31.40
C LEU A 63 -8.61 -0.81 31.49
N THR A 64 -7.92 -0.56 32.58
CA THR A 64 -7.15 0.67 32.77
C THR A 64 -5.99 0.74 31.77
N ILE A 65 -5.44 1.94 31.59
CA ILE A 65 -4.29 2.14 30.70
C ILE A 65 -3.10 1.30 31.16
N ASP A 66 -2.87 1.16 32.46
CA ASP A 66 -1.77 0.39 33.04
C ASP A 66 -1.93 -1.11 32.74
N GLU A 67 -3.14 -1.65 32.89
CA GLU A 67 -3.45 -3.04 32.56
C GLU A 67 -3.30 -3.31 31.05
N LEU A 68 -3.78 -2.41 30.19
CA LEU A 68 -3.59 -2.49 28.75
C LEU A 68 -2.11 -2.40 28.36
N ALA A 69 -1.34 -1.54 29.03
CA ALA A 69 0.09 -1.43 28.80
C ALA A 69 0.87 -2.69 29.20
N ALA A 70 0.46 -3.33 30.30
CA ALA A 70 1.03 -4.61 30.71
C ALA A 70 0.72 -5.72 29.70
N ALA A 71 -0.54 -5.85 29.27
CA ALA A 71 -0.96 -6.79 28.24
C ALA A 71 -0.24 -6.55 26.91
N ALA A 72 -0.07 -5.28 26.53
CA ALA A 72 0.62 -4.91 25.30
C ALA A 72 2.11 -5.27 25.30
N ARG A 73 2.79 -5.10 26.44
CA ARG A 73 4.20 -5.53 26.58
C ARG A 73 4.33 -7.03 26.42
N THR A 74 3.39 -7.78 27.00
CA THR A 74 3.36 -9.24 26.85
C THR A 74 3.12 -9.65 25.40
N ALA A 75 2.18 -9.01 24.71
CA ALA A 75 1.85 -9.29 23.31
C ALA A 75 2.97 -8.87 22.33
N ALA A 76 3.69 -7.79 22.64
CA ALA A 76 4.77 -7.25 21.80
C ALA A 76 6.13 -7.96 22.03
N GLY A 77 6.24 -8.84 23.02
CA GLY A 77 7.47 -9.56 23.33
C GLY A 77 8.64 -8.62 23.70
N ASN A 78 9.79 -8.80 23.06
CA ASN A 78 11.02 -8.06 23.36
C ASN A 78 11.12 -6.68 22.69
N ALA A 79 10.02 -6.10 22.21
CA ALA A 79 10.04 -4.79 21.55
C ALA A 79 10.43 -3.68 22.53
N GLN A 80 11.42 -2.86 22.16
CA GLN A 80 11.91 -1.75 22.99
C GLN A 80 10.87 -0.61 23.14
N ARG A 81 10.04 -0.43 22.13
CA ARG A 81 8.96 0.57 22.12
C ARG A 81 7.65 -0.08 21.72
N VAL A 82 6.64 0.17 22.50
CA VAL A 82 5.28 -0.29 22.27
C VAL A 82 4.38 0.95 22.30
N SER A 83 3.59 1.14 21.26
CA SER A 83 2.58 2.19 21.17
C SER A 83 1.20 1.55 21.26
N LEU A 84 0.29 2.18 22.00
CA LEU A 84 -1.10 1.79 22.10
C LEU A 84 -1.96 2.82 21.36
N VAL A 85 -2.84 2.34 20.50
CA VAL A 85 -3.89 3.14 19.88
C VAL A 85 -5.22 2.68 20.44
N ILE A 86 -5.83 3.55 21.22
CA ILE A 86 -7.11 3.30 21.91
C ILE A 86 -8.18 4.13 21.21
N SER A 87 -9.16 3.46 20.61
CA SER A 87 -10.31 4.12 19.98
C SER A 87 -11.29 4.65 21.03
N ALA A 88 -11.97 5.75 20.70
CA ALA A 88 -13.12 6.25 21.45
C ALA A 88 -14.30 5.28 21.36
N GLU A 89 -14.37 4.46 20.32
CA GLU A 89 -15.42 3.45 20.17
C GLU A 89 -15.23 2.30 21.15
N PRO A 90 -16.23 1.98 21.99
CA PRO A 90 -16.10 0.98 23.04
C PRO A 90 -15.77 -0.42 22.52
N THR A 91 -16.33 -0.81 21.37
CA THR A 91 -16.19 -2.14 20.77
C THR A 91 -14.91 -2.31 19.94
N ALA A 92 -14.19 -1.22 19.66
CA ALA A 92 -12.97 -1.28 18.92
C ALA A 92 -11.84 -1.92 19.74
N PRO A 93 -11.02 -2.80 19.13
CA PRO A 93 -9.85 -3.35 19.79
C PRO A 93 -8.81 -2.28 20.08
N VAL A 94 -7.92 -2.55 21.03
CA VAL A 94 -6.74 -1.73 21.27
C VAL A 94 -5.61 -2.23 20.37
N ALA A 95 -5.12 -1.37 19.46
CA ALA A 95 -4.02 -1.74 18.60
C ALA A 95 -2.68 -1.53 19.31
N VAL A 96 -1.86 -2.57 19.29
CA VAL A 96 -0.48 -2.57 19.79
C VAL A 96 0.45 -2.47 18.60
N SER A 97 1.26 -1.42 18.55
CA SER A 97 2.19 -1.21 17.45
C SER A 97 3.64 -1.19 17.93
N THR A 98 4.52 -1.81 17.15
CA THR A 98 5.97 -1.78 17.32
C THR A 98 6.57 -1.09 16.10
N GLY A 99 6.88 0.22 16.23
CA GLY A 99 7.26 1.04 15.10
C GLY A 99 6.06 1.38 14.21
N ARG A 100 6.14 1.02 12.91
CA ARG A 100 5.07 1.28 11.92
C ARG A 100 4.07 0.13 11.75
N GLU A 101 4.31 -0.99 12.39
CA GLU A 101 3.51 -2.18 12.21
C GLU A 101 2.61 -2.45 13.42
N THR A 102 1.39 -2.93 13.15
CA THR A 102 0.51 -3.48 14.18
C THR A 102 1.05 -4.86 14.56
N ALA A 103 1.53 -4.97 15.79
CA ALA A 103 2.06 -6.21 16.34
C ALA A 103 0.96 -7.12 16.88
N ALA A 104 -0.07 -6.53 17.48
CA ALA A 104 -1.21 -7.27 18.05
C ALA A 104 -2.44 -6.38 18.18
N LEU A 105 -3.61 -7.00 18.28
CA LEU A 105 -4.84 -6.38 18.71
C LEU A 105 -5.25 -6.96 20.06
N LEU A 106 -5.67 -6.13 20.99
CA LEU A 106 -6.11 -6.56 22.32
C LEU A 106 -7.60 -6.28 22.51
N ASN A 107 -8.26 -7.20 23.18
CA ASN A 107 -9.60 -6.97 23.67
C ASN A 107 -9.57 -5.90 24.79
N PRO A 108 -10.34 -4.80 24.68
CA PRO A 108 -10.29 -3.69 25.63
C PRO A 108 -10.81 -4.04 27.02
N VAL A 109 -11.53 -5.16 27.17
CA VAL A 109 -12.13 -5.60 28.45
C VAL A 109 -11.30 -6.69 29.11
N THR A 110 -10.75 -7.65 28.34
CA THR A 110 -10.05 -8.81 28.88
C THR A 110 -8.53 -8.73 28.73
N GLY A 111 -8.00 -7.84 27.90
CA GLY A 111 -6.57 -7.78 27.56
C GLY A 111 -6.10 -8.93 26.67
N ALA A 112 -6.98 -9.85 26.29
CA ALA A 112 -6.61 -10.99 25.45
C ALA A 112 -6.25 -10.55 24.03
N THR A 113 -5.25 -11.19 23.43
CA THR A 113 -4.88 -10.97 22.03
C THR A 113 -5.95 -11.49 21.10
N LEU A 114 -6.33 -10.66 20.13
CA LEU A 114 -7.33 -10.97 19.11
C LEU A 114 -6.64 -11.32 17.78
N THR A 115 -7.30 -12.16 16.99
CA THR A 115 -6.90 -12.39 15.60
C THR A 115 -7.22 -11.14 14.76
N ASP A 116 -6.22 -10.65 14.04
CA ASP A 116 -6.37 -9.46 13.21
C ASP A 116 -6.95 -9.80 11.83
N ALA A 117 -8.25 -9.60 11.67
CA ALA A 117 -8.94 -9.82 10.39
C ALA A 117 -8.53 -8.82 9.28
N SER A 118 -7.89 -7.72 9.64
CA SER A 118 -7.43 -6.69 8.69
C SER A 118 -5.99 -6.87 8.22
N ALA A 119 -5.22 -7.77 8.84
CA ALA A 119 -3.81 -8.00 8.52
C ALA A 119 -3.57 -8.31 7.03
N GLY A 120 -4.40 -9.17 6.44
CA GLY A 120 -4.34 -9.51 5.01
C GLY A 120 -4.59 -8.30 4.12
N THR A 121 -5.59 -7.48 4.43
CA THR A 121 -5.92 -6.27 3.67
C THR A 121 -4.78 -5.25 3.75
N ARG A 122 -4.21 -5.02 4.93
CA ARG A 122 -3.05 -4.14 5.10
C ARG A 122 -1.81 -4.67 4.36
N GLY A 123 -1.58 -5.97 4.39
CA GLY A 123 -0.50 -6.61 3.64
C GLY A 123 -0.65 -6.45 2.13
N PHE A 124 -1.87 -6.62 1.62
CA PHE A 124 -2.19 -6.38 0.22
C PHE A 124 -1.95 -4.92 -0.18
N MET A 125 -2.42 -3.95 0.61
CA MET A 125 -2.22 -2.52 0.32
C MET A 125 -0.74 -2.12 0.32
N ARG A 126 0.05 -2.62 1.28
CA ARG A 126 1.52 -2.43 1.27
C ARG A 126 2.18 -3.00 0.00
N THR A 127 1.69 -4.13 -0.47
CA THR A 127 2.17 -4.70 -1.74
C THR A 127 1.82 -3.79 -2.91
N MET A 128 0.60 -3.28 -2.96
CA MET A 128 0.18 -2.33 -4.01
C MET A 128 0.97 -1.03 -3.95
N GLU A 129 1.21 -0.48 -2.76
CA GLU A 129 2.08 0.69 -2.56
C GLU A 129 3.51 0.42 -3.08
N ASN A 130 4.07 -0.73 -2.75
CA ASN A 130 5.40 -1.11 -3.21
C ASN A 130 5.48 -1.24 -4.73
N TRP A 131 4.46 -1.83 -5.36
CA TRP A 131 4.37 -1.90 -6.81
C TRP A 131 4.21 -0.51 -7.45
N HIS A 132 3.36 0.32 -6.87
CA HIS A 132 3.13 1.69 -7.35
C HIS A 132 4.38 2.57 -7.26
N ARG A 133 5.17 2.44 -6.22
CA ARG A 133 6.33 3.30 -5.97
C ARG A 133 7.65 2.75 -6.52
N TRP A 134 7.83 1.43 -6.50
CA TRP A 134 9.12 0.79 -6.71
C TRP A 134 9.08 -0.43 -7.64
N MET A 135 7.98 -0.63 -8.35
CA MET A 135 7.79 -1.80 -9.23
C MET A 135 8.01 -3.14 -8.52
N GLY A 136 7.61 -3.23 -7.25
CA GLY A 136 7.80 -4.43 -6.43
C GLY A 136 9.24 -4.67 -5.98
N GLY A 137 10.12 -3.71 -6.16
CA GLY A 137 11.52 -3.74 -5.71
C GLY A 137 11.78 -2.86 -4.50
N ASP A 138 13.05 -2.63 -4.23
CA ASP A 138 13.51 -1.64 -3.25
C ASP A 138 13.66 -0.26 -3.89
N PRO A 139 13.63 0.84 -3.11
CA PRO A 139 13.79 2.22 -3.62
C PRO A 139 15.06 2.46 -4.44
N ARG A 140 16.10 1.67 -4.24
CA ARG A 140 17.39 1.75 -4.95
C ARG A 140 17.60 0.63 -5.97
N SER A 141 16.55 -0.15 -6.26
CA SER A 141 16.64 -1.25 -7.21
C SER A 141 16.60 -0.76 -8.66
N LEU A 142 17.13 -1.56 -9.57
CA LEU A 142 16.98 -1.32 -11.00
C LEU A 142 15.51 -1.26 -11.44
N ARG A 143 14.61 -1.95 -10.71
CA ARG A 143 13.17 -1.94 -10.99
C ARG A 143 12.54 -0.57 -10.73
N ALA A 144 12.97 0.12 -9.67
CA ALA A 144 12.53 1.49 -9.41
C ALA A 144 12.95 2.43 -10.57
N GLY A 145 14.15 2.25 -11.13
CA GLY A 145 14.63 2.99 -12.30
C GLY A 145 13.82 2.74 -13.58
N LEU A 146 13.07 1.64 -13.68
CA LEU A 146 12.21 1.40 -14.85
C LEU A 146 11.10 2.47 -14.99
N LEU A 147 10.66 3.06 -13.89
CA LEU A 147 9.68 4.16 -13.92
C LEU A 147 10.27 5.41 -14.58
N ASP A 148 11.53 5.70 -14.31
CA ASP A 148 12.21 6.85 -14.93
C ASP A 148 12.33 6.66 -16.44
N TYR A 149 12.70 5.45 -16.89
CA TYR A 149 12.73 5.11 -18.32
C TYR A 149 11.34 5.14 -18.95
N ALA A 150 10.30 4.66 -18.27
CA ALA A 150 8.92 4.73 -18.74
C ALA A 150 8.46 6.18 -18.93
N ASN A 151 8.83 7.09 -18.03
CA ASN A 151 8.55 8.53 -18.15
C ASN A 151 9.29 9.14 -19.36
N LEU A 152 10.53 8.73 -19.61
CA LEU A 152 11.29 9.18 -20.77
C LEU A 152 10.66 8.68 -22.09
N LEU A 153 10.21 7.42 -22.14
CA LEU A 153 9.46 6.88 -23.26
C LEU A 153 8.15 7.64 -23.50
N PHE A 154 7.43 7.98 -22.43
CA PHE A 154 6.22 8.78 -22.52
C PHE A 154 6.48 10.18 -23.10
N LEU A 155 7.56 10.84 -22.67
CA LEU A 155 7.99 12.11 -23.25
C LEU A 155 8.27 11.98 -24.76
N PHE A 156 8.97 10.91 -25.15
CA PHE A 156 9.23 10.63 -26.57
C PHE A 156 7.94 10.43 -27.37
N ILE A 157 6.99 9.67 -26.86
CA ILE A 157 5.69 9.43 -27.51
C ILE A 157 4.95 10.75 -27.72
N THR A 158 4.91 11.60 -26.70
CA THR A 158 4.24 12.89 -26.75
C THR A 158 4.88 13.79 -27.81
N ALA A 159 6.21 13.85 -27.85
CA ALA A 159 6.94 14.68 -28.81
C ALA A 159 6.86 14.15 -30.26
N SER A 160 6.83 12.81 -30.43
CA SER A 160 6.81 12.17 -31.78
C SER A 160 5.40 12.02 -32.36
N GLY A 161 4.35 12.21 -31.52
CA GLY A 161 2.95 12.16 -31.95
C GLY A 161 2.36 13.51 -32.34
N LEU A 162 3.08 14.61 -32.11
CA LEU A 162 2.76 15.95 -32.56
C LEU A 162 3.29 16.18 -33.98
#